data_684f6b5f3129035a856f9ce71f78d159
#
_entry.id   684f6b5f3129035a856f9ce71f78d159
#
_cell.length_a   1.000
_cell.length_b   1.000
_cell.length_c   1.000
_cell.angle_alpha   90.00
_cell.angle_beta   90.00
_cell.angle_gamma   90.00
#
_symmetry.space_group_name_H-M   'P 1'
#
loop_
_entity.id
_entity.type
_entity.pdbx_description
1 polymer ?
#
loop_
_entity_poly.entity_id
_entity_poly.type
_entity_poly.pdbx_seq_one_letter_code
_entity_poly.pdbx_strand_id
1 'polypeptide(L)'
;MKKTFAAVALVLATAGVAAQNYEPSPDLEALHVPLDGLLELHVRDGLVYYRALQGDRGRLNQYIAALNAPAVVSAYPKWSDNQKKAFWLNAYNALVLQTVVRHYPIQGGAKAYPSNSVRQIPGAFEKTPHGIAGKQLTLDQIENTVLAEFNDPRVYIALGRGAVGSGRLRSEAFSGKAVDKQLDQVKAQFAVTPRWVKIEPLSGRVSISPILSWRAQAFIGEYADDSFDLPKREPIERAVIGFLRPHLLAAEEEFIKKNTFQLAYEPFDWRLNDLTGGRPD
;
A
#
# COMPACT_ATOMS: atom_id res chain seq x y z
N MET A 1 -14.65 -92.08 7.12
CA MET A 1 -13.91 -91.00 6.42
C MET A 1 -14.77 -89.75 6.56
N LYS A 2 -14.46 -88.91 7.54
CA LYS A 2 -15.15 -87.60 7.74
C LYS A 2 -14.28 -86.51 7.11
N LYS A 3 -14.81 -85.77 6.11
CA LYS A 3 -14.15 -84.61 5.48
C LYS A 3 -14.60 -83.40 6.23
N THR A 4 -13.64 -82.71 6.85
CA THR A 4 -13.83 -81.40 7.50
C THR A 4 -13.62 -80.31 6.49
N PHE A 5 -14.63 -79.43 6.23
CA PHE A 5 -14.49 -78.26 5.46
C PHE A 5 -14.12 -77.05 6.36
N ALA A 6 -13.00 -76.42 6.12
CA ALA A 6 -12.59 -75.19 6.78
C ALA A 6 -13.14 -74.00 5.95
N ALA A 7 -13.97 -73.17 6.58
CA ALA A 7 -14.45 -71.94 6.02
C ALA A 7 -13.41 -70.81 6.28
N VAL A 8 -12.89 -70.20 5.21
CA VAL A 8 -12.04 -69.03 5.30
C VAL A 8 -12.96 -67.86 5.25
N ALA A 9 -13.03 -67.08 6.33
CA ALA A 9 -13.72 -65.78 6.36
C ALA A 9 -12.78 -64.66 5.83
N LEU A 10 -13.15 -64.08 4.68
CA LEU A 10 -12.45 -62.92 4.09
C LEU A 10 -12.98 -61.64 4.75
N VAL A 11 -12.17 -60.99 5.60
CA VAL A 11 -12.49 -59.70 6.19
C VAL A 11 -12.09 -58.59 5.16
N LEU A 12 -13.07 -57.98 4.52
CA LEU A 12 -12.88 -56.79 3.69
C LEU A 12 -12.79 -55.57 4.61
N ALA A 13 -11.58 -55.07 4.80
CA ALA A 13 -11.35 -53.77 5.44
C ALA A 13 -11.70 -52.67 4.41
N THR A 14 -12.83 -52.00 4.58
CA THR A 14 -13.17 -50.75 3.86
C THR A 14 -12.37 -49.60 4.47
N ALA A 15 -11.28 -49.20 3.82
CA ALA A 15 -10.62 -47.94 4.10
C ALA A 15 -11.55 -46.79 3.70
N GLY A 16 -12.21 -46.19 4.69
CA GLY A 16 -12.95 -44.94 4.47
C GLY A 16 -11.94 -43.82 4.10
N VAL A 17 -11.87 -43.46 2.83
CA VAL A 17 -11.23 -42.24 2.40
C VAL A 17 -12.11 -41.11 2.93
N ALA A 18 -11.65 -40.45 4.01
CA ALA A 18 -12.24 -39.18 4.43
C ALA A 18 -12.09 -38.17 3.26
N ALA A 19 -13.21 -37.89 2.61
CA ALA A 19 -13.26 -36.76 1.66
C ALA A 19 -12.90 -35.52 2.46
N GLN A 20 -11.68 -35.03 2.29
CA GLN A 20 -11.32 -33.69 2.72
C GLN A 20 -12.24 -32.73 1.95
N ASN A 21 -13.17 -32.09 2.69
CA ASN A 21 -13.95 -30.99 2.15
C ASN A 21 -12.96 -29.93 1.68
N TYR A 22 -12.70 -29.91 0.39
CA TYR A 22 -11.96 -28.84 -0.25
C TYR A 22 -12.88 -27.60 -0.24
N GLU A 23 -12.76 -26.81 0.84
CA GLU A 23 -13.28 -25.45 0.78
C GLU A 23 -12.36 -24.67 -0.16
N PRO A 24 -12.86 -24.14 -1.28
CA PRO A 24 -12.06 -23.34 -2.17
C PRO A 24 -11.51 -22.15 -1.38
N SER A 25 -10.19 -21.93 -1.45
CA SER A 25 -9.57 -20.73 -0.91
C SER A 25 -10.33 -19.52 -1.43
N PRO A 26 -10.73 -18.55 -0.57
CA PRO A 26 -11.45 -17.37 -1.05
C PRO A 26 -10.65 -16.74 -2.18
N ASP A 27 -11.33 -16.44 -3.29
CA ASP A 27 -10.72 -15.75 -4.41
C ASP A 27 -10.30 -14.35 -3.94
N LEU A 28 -8.99 -14.12 -3.85
CA LEU A 28 -8.46 -12.84 -3.38
C LEU A 28 -8.90 -11.69 -4.26
N GLU A 29 -9.02 -11.91 -5.57
CA GLU A 29 -9.48 -10.88 -6.49
C GLU A 29 -10.95 -10.53 -6.18
N ALA A 30 -11.81 -11.53 -5.94
CA ALA A 30 -13.19 -11.30 -5.53
C ALA A 30 -13.31 -10.59 -4.18
N LEU A 31 -12.37 -10.85 -3.24
CA LEU A 31 -12.32 -10.16 -1.96
C LEU A 31 -12.15 -8.63 -2.13
N HIS A 32 -11.41 -8.18 -3.14
CA HIS A 32 -11.10 -6.77 -3.34
C HIS A 32 -12.09 -6.02 -4.24
N VAL A 33 -13.02 -6.71 -4.93
CA VAL A 33 -14.05 -6.06 -5.78
C VAL A 33 -14.85 -4.96 -5.05
N PRO A 34 -15.29 -5.14 -3.78
CA PRO A 34 -16.01 -4.06 -3.08
C PRO A 34 -15.16 -2.82 -2.84
N LEU A 35 -13.84 -2.98 -2.57
CA LEU A 35 -12.94 -1.84 -2.44
C LEU A 35 -12.71 -1.17 -3.79
N ASP A 36 -12.51 -1.95 -4.85
CA ASP A 36 -12.31 -1.45 -6.20
C ASP A 36 -13.45 -0.51 -6.61
N GLY A 37 -14.68 -0.95 -6.46
CA GLY A 37 -15.86 -0.11 -6.74
C GLY A 37 -16.01 1.13 -5.85
N LEU A 38 -15.53 1.07 -4.58
CA LEU A 38 -15.48 2.26 -3.71
C LEU A 38 -14.42 3.26 -4.18
N LEU A 39 -13.22 2.76 -4.55
CA LEU A 39 -12.14 3.62 -5.05
C LEU A 39 -12.52 4.26 -6.39
N GLU A 40 -13.11 3.49 -7.32
CA GLU A 40 -13.58 4.00 -8.61
C GLU A 40 -14.61 5.12 -8.43
N LEU A 41 -15.51 4.99 -7.47
CA LEU A 41 -16.58 5.96 -7.25
C LEU A 41 -16.09 7.23 -6.55
N HIS A 42 -15.20 7.09 -5.54
CA HIS A 42 -14.88 8.17 -4.60
C HIS A 42 -13.48 8.76 -4.76
N VAL A 43 -12.60 8.21 -5.62
CA VAL A 43 -11.22 8.69 -5.78
C VAL A 43 -11.02 9.28 -7.17
N ARG A 44 -10.47 10.51 -7.24
CA ARG A 44 -10.07 11.18 -8.46
C ARG A 44 -8.70 11.81 -8.27
N ASP A 45 -7.74 11.47 -9.09
CA ASP A 45 -6.37 12.00 -9.05
C ASP A 45 -5.68 11.90 -7.67
N GLY A 46 -6.01 10.84 -6.90
CA GLY A 46 -5.51 10.63 -5.54
C GLY A 46 -6.23 11.42 -4.47
N LEU A 47 -7.17 12.29 -4.85
CA LEU A 47 -8.06 12.98 -3.94
C LEU A 47 -9.33 12.18 -3.71
N VAL A 48 -9.89 12.29 -2.50
CA VAL A 48 -11.03 11.49 -2.05
C VAL A 48 -12.25 12.39 -1.81
N TYR A 49 -13.40 12.00 -2.33
CA TYR A 49 -14.65 12.66 -2.01
C TYR A 49 -15.18 12.11 -0.68
N TYR A 50 -14.58 12.53 0.43
CA TYR A 50 -14.86 12.00 1.77
C TYR A 50 -16.31 12.16 2.19
N ARG A 51 -16.98 13.26 1.84
CA ARG A 51 -18.39 13.46 2.15
C ARG A 51 -19.26 12.37 1.53
N ALA A 52 -19.07 12.05 0.26
CA ALA A 52 -19.79 10.99 -0.42
C ALA A 52 -19.42 9.61 0.14
N LEU A 53 -18.13 9.36 0.37
CA LEU A 53 -17.65 8.11 0.97
C LEU A 53 -18.21 7.90 2.39
N GLN A 54 -18.48 8.96 3.15
CA GLN A 54 -19.16 8.88 4.45
C GLN A 54 -20.58 8.29 4.32
N GLY A 55 -21.30 8.58 3.23
CA GLY A 55 -22.57 7.92 2.89
C GLY A 55 -22.41 6.42 2.64
N ASP A 56 -21.30 6.02 2.02
CA ASP A 56 -20.95 4.62 1.70
C ASP A 56 -20.16 3.90 2.80
N ARG A 57 -20.02 4.51 3.97
CA ARG A 57 -19.22 3.93 5.08
C ARG A 57 -19.60 2.50 5.44
N GLY A 58 -20.84 2.12 5.24
CA GLY A 58 -21.31 0.75 5.48
C GLY A 58 -20.60 -0.27 4.59
N ARG A 59 -20.47 0.02 3.30
CA ARG A 59 -19.75 -0.85 2.33
C ARG A 59 -18.25 -0.92 2.67
N LEU A 60 -17.63 0.20 3.04
CA LEU A 60 -16.22 0.24 3.46
C LEU A 60 -16.00 -0.59 4.73
N ASN A 61 -16.88 -0.46 5.73
CA ASN A 61 -16.81 -1.25 6.96
C ASN A 61 -16.99 -2.75 6.72
N GLN A 62 -17.92 -3.14 5.82
CA GLN A 62 -18.12 -4.54 5.42
C GLN A 62 -16.87 -5.12 4.74
N TYR A 63 -16.26 -4.37 3.82
CA TYR A 63 -15.00 -4.76 3.20
C TYR A 63 -13.90 -5.00 4.25
N ILE A 64 -13.69 -4.04 5.17
CA ILE A 64 -12.66 -4.15 6.21
C ILE A 64 -12.94 -5.35 7.14
N ALA A 65 -14.19 -5.59 7.50
CA ALA A 65 -14.56 -6.77 8.28
C ALA A 65 -14.23 -8.08 7.55
N ALA A 66 -14.44 -8.13 6.23
CA ALA A 66 -14.12 -9.28 5.41
C ALA A 66 -12.60 -9.60 5.40
N LEU A 67 -11.72 -8.59 5.56
CA LEU A 67 -10.26 -8.81 5.64
C LEU A 67 -9.83 -9.64 6.87
N ASN A 68 -10.70 -9.77 7.87
CA ASN A 68 -10.45 -10.58 9.06
C ASN A 68 -11.40 -11.78 9.19
N ALA A 69 -12.14 -12.10 8.14
CA ALA A 69 -13.04 -13.25 8.13
C ALA A 69 -12.26 -14.57 8.32
N PRO A 70 -12.84 -15.60 8.99
CA PRO A 70 -12.17 -16.90 9.21
C PRO A 70 -11.60 -17.53 7.94
N ALA A 71 -12.32 -17.41 6.82
CA ALA A 71 -11.87 -17.92 5.53
C ALA A 71 -10.59 -17.21 5.03
N VAL A 72 -10.48 -15.88 5.22
CA VAL A 72 -9.28 -15.11 4.88
C VAL A 72 -8.12 -15.51 5.79
N VAL A 73 -8.35 -15.60 7.10
CA VAL A 73 -7.33 -16.00 8.08
C VAL A 73 -6.75 -17.38 7.73
N SER A 74 -7.61 -18.33 7.36
CA SER A 74 -7.21 -19.69 6.96
C SER A 74 -6.47 -19.74 5.62
N ALA A 75 -6.84 -18.86 4.67
CA ALA A 75 -6.26 -18.83 3.33
C ALA A 75 -4.94 -18.06 3.27
N TYR A 76 -4.79 -17.00 4.06
CA TYR A 76 -3.66 -16.07 4.02
C TYR A 76 -2.27 -16.72 4.03
N PRO A 77 -1.98 -17.76 4.86
CA PRO A 77 -0.66 -18.40 4.85
C PRO A 77 -0.27 -19.04 3.51
N LYS A 78 -1.27 -19.40 2.70
CA LYS A 78 -1.08 -20.10 1.40
C LYS A 78 -0.94 -19.14 0.23
N TRP A 79 -1.15 -17.84 0.43
CA TRP A 79 -1.05 -16.85 -0.62
C TRP A 79 0.39 -16.60 -1.03
N SER A 80 0.60 -16.30 -2.32
CA SER A 80 1.89 -15.84 -2.83
C SER A 80 2.25 -14.47 -2.25
N ASP A 81 3.53 -14.08 -2.35
CA ASP A 81 3.99 -12.77 -1.87
C ASP A 81 3.27 -11.62 -2.57
N ASN A 82 3.03 -11.72 -3.89
CA ASN A 82 2.26 -10.73 -4.63
C ASN A 82 0.81 -10.63 -4.16
N GLN A 83 0.17 -11.75 -3.83
CA GLN A 83 -1.16 -11.76 -3.25
C GLN A 83 -1.18 -11.10 -1.87
N LYS A 84 -0.22 -11.41 -1.00
CA LYS A 84 -0.06 -10.80 0.32
C LYS A 84 0.25 -9.30 0.20
N LYS A 85 1.12 -8.91 -0.73
CA LYS A 85 1.48 -7.51 -0.99
C LYS A 85 0.24 -6.70 -1.40
N ALA A 86 -0.53 -7.17 -2.38
CA ALA A 86 -1.79 -6.54 -2.81
C ALA A 86 -2.79 -6.43 -1.66
N PHE A 87 -2.96 -7.51 -0.89
CA PHE A 87 -3.85 -7.54 0.28
C PHE A 87 -3.50 -6.46 1.32
N TRP A 88 -2.22 -6.33 1.70
CA TRP A 88 -1.81 -5.37 2.72
C TRP A 88 -1.84 -3.92 2.22
N LEU A 89 -1.54 -3.66 0.95
CA LEU A 89 -1.71 -2.35 0.33
C LEU A 89 -3.18 -1.90 0.36
N ASN A 90 -4.09 -2.79 -0.03
CA ASN A 90 -5.52 -2.54 -0.01
C ASN A 90 -6.04 -2.37 1.43
N ALA A 91 -5.62 -3.23 2.36
CA ALA A 91 -5.99 -3.14 3.77
C ALA A 91 -5.57 -1.80 4.37
N TYR A 92 -4.31 -1.39 4.19
CA TYR A 92 -3.80 -0.11 4.70
C TYR A 92 -4.61 1.07 4.16
N ASN A 93 -4.78 1.14 2.83
CA ASN A 93 -5.49 2.24 2.18
C ASN A 93 -6.96 2.30 2.64
N ALA A 94 -7.64 1.16 2.76
CA ALA A 94 -9.02 1.11 3.25
C ALA A 94 -9.13 1.53 4.73
N LEU A 95 -8.18 1.14 5.57
CA LEU A 95 -8.14 1.52 6.99
C LEU A 95 -7.90 3.02 7.17
N VAL A 96 -7.04 3.62 6.35
CA VAL A 96 -6.86 5.08 6.34
C VAL A 96 -8.15 5.78 5.93
N LEU A 97 -8.80 5.33 4.85
CA LEU A 97 -10.11 5.87 4.42
C LEU A 97 -11.16 5.76 5.53
N GLN A 98 -11.26 4.60 6.20
CA GLN A 98 -12.17 4.40 7.32
C GLN A 98 -11.85 5.35 8.49
N THR A 99 -10.57 5.51 8.82
CA THR A 99 -10.13 6.41 9.90
C THR A 99 -10.56 7.85 9.62
N VAL A 100 -10.35 8.33 8.39
CA VAL A 100 -10.78 9.68 8.00
C VAL A 100 -12.31 9.79 8.04
N VAL A 101 -13.03 8.87 7.41
CA VAL A 101 -14.51 8.90 7.31
C VAL A 101 -15.19 8.92 8.68
N ARG A 102 -14.62 8.21 9.68
CA ARG A 102 -15.15 8.19 11.05
C ARG A 102 -15.03 9.55 11.76
N HIS A 103 -14.10 10.40 11.33
CA HIS A 103 -13.81 11.68 11.95
C HIS A 103 -14.12 12.87 11.04
N TYR A 104 -14.68 12.59 9.85
CA TYR A 104 -14.94 13.62 8.85
C TYR A 104 -16.21 14.43 9.18
N PRO A 105 -16.18 15.79 9.06
CA PRO A 105 -15.04 16.62 8.71
C PRO A 105 -14.04 16.74 9.88
N ILE A 106 -12.75 16.54 9.58
CA ILE A 106 -11.70 16.67 10.60
C ILE A 106 -11.50 18.15 10.91
N GLN A 107 -11.57 18.50 12.20
CA GLN A 107 -11.26 19.83 12.70
C GLN A 107 -10.45 19.67 13.99
N GLY A 108 -9.18 19.99 13.93
CA GLY A 108 -8.29 19.85 15.10
C GLY A 108 -7.45 21.09 15.35
N GLY A 109 -6.91 21.18 16.59
CA GLY A 109 -6.15 22.33 17.07
C GLY A 109 -4.64 22.07 17.26
N ALA A 110 -4.12 20.89 16.93
CA ALA A 110 -2.69 20.61 17.03
C ALA A 110 -1.91 21.48 16.03
N LYS A 111 -1.11 22.43 16.54
CA LYS A 111 -0.42 23.45 15.74
C LYS A 111 0.61 22.88 14.74
N ALA A 112 1.08 21.65 14.98
CA ALA A 112 2.07 21.00 14.10
C ALA A 112 1.51 20.56 12.74
N TYR A 113 0.17 20.53 12.58
CA TYR A 113 -0.49 20.03 11.39
C TYR A 113 -1.64 20.93 10.95
N PRO A 114 -2.00 20.94 9.66
CA PRO A 114 -3.22 21.61 9.20
C PRO A 114 -4.46 21.13 9.97
N SER A 115 -5.43 22.02 10.22
CA SER A 115 -6.62 21.72 11.02
C SER A 115 -7.45 20.55 10.50
N ASN A 116 -7.42 20.32 9.18
CA ASN A 116 -8.11 19.21 8.50
C ASN A 116 -7.25 17.97 8.33
N SER A 117 -6.03 17.95 8.86
CA SER A 117 -5.11 16.81 8.69
C SER A 117 -5.62 15.56 9.40
N VAL A 118 -5.36 14.38 8.81
CA VAL A 118 -5.54 13.09 9.50
C VAL A 118 -4.69 13.01 10.78
N ARG A 119 -3.58 13.75 10.88
CA ARG A 119 -2.75 13.88 12.09
C ARG A 119 -3.42 14.63 13.25
N GLN A 120 -4.57 15.23 13.02
CA GLN A 120 -5.41 15.80 14.10
C GLN A 120 -6.20 14.72 14.85
N ILE A 121 -6.28 13.49 14.32
CA ILE A 121 -6.93 12.34 14.97
C ILE A 121 -5.91 11.67 15.90
N PRO A 122 -6.10 11.72 17.24
CA PRO A 122 -5.12 11.22 18.19
C PRO A 122 -4.85 9.71 18.00
N GLY A 123 -3.60 9.34 17.76
CA GLY A 123 -3.19 7.94 17.65
C GLY A 123 -3.71 7.19 16.42
N ALA A 124 -4.14 7.92 15.38
CA ALA A 124 -4.70 7.34 14.17
C ALA A 124 -3.78 6.28 13.53
N PHE A 125 -2.48 6.54 13.52
CA PHE A 125 -1.48 5.64 12.94
C PHE A 125 -0.84 4.72 13.99
N GLU A 126 -0.54 5.25 15.17
CA GLU A 126 0.33 4.63 16.17
C GLU A 126 -0.42 3.78 17.20
N LYS A 127 -1.71 4.09 17.48
CA LYS A 127 -2.39 3.52 18.66
C LYS A 127 -3.68 2.75 18.36
N THR A 128 -4.34 3.02 17.25
CA THR A 128 -5.60 2.36 16.91
C THR A 128 -5.35 1.00 16.28
N PRO A 129 -5.66 -0.12 16.95
CA PRO A 129 -5.48 -1.45 16.38
C PRO A 129 -6.64 -1.79 15.43
N HIS A 130 -6.32 -2.56 14.40
CA HIS A 130 -7.25 -3.09 13.41
C HIS A 130 -7.07 -4.61 13.29
N GLY A 131 -8.19 -5.35 13.27
CA GLY A 131 -8.19 -6.80 13.07
C GLY A 131 -8.09 -7.14 11.58
N ILE A 132 -6.95 -7.66 11.13
CA ILE A 132 -6.70 -8.02 9.72
C ILE A 132 -5.94 -9.35 9.66
N ALA A 133 -6.45 -10.31 8.89
CA ALA A 133 -5.83 -11.62 8.70
C ALA A 133 -5.45 -12.32 10.02
N GLY A 134 -6.32 -12.23 11.05
CA GLY A 134 -6.10 -12.80 12.37
C GLY A 134 -5.13 -12.05 13.27
N LYS A 135 -4.61 -10.90 12.83
CA LYS A 135 -3.67 -10.06 13.58
C LYS A 135 -4.35 -8.77 14.06
N GLN A 136 -3.87 -8.20 15.17
CA GLN A 136 -4.26 -6.87 15.64
C GLN A 136 -3.09 -5.91 15.39
N LEU A 137 -3.24 -5.00 14.45
CA LEU A 137 -2.14 -4.15 13.97
C LEU A 137 -2.59 -2.69 13.85
N THR A 138 -1.71 -1.77 14.23
CA THR A 138 -1.87 -0.35 13.92
C THR A 138 -1.45 -0.06 12.47
N LEU A 139 -1.83 1.09 11.92
CA LEU A 139 -1.37 1.52 10.59
C LEU A 139 0.16 1.58 10.53
N ASP A 140 0.81 2.09 11.57
CA ASP A 140 2.27 2.12 11.65
C ASP A 140 2.89 0.71 11.64
N GLN A 141 2.29 -0.25 12.33
CA GLN A 141 2.77 -1.64 12.30
C GLN A 141 2.58 -2.28 10.92
N ILE A 142 1.47 -1.99 10.23
CA ILE A 142 1.29 -2.46 8.85
C ILE A 142 2.37 -1.89 7.94
N GLU A 143 2.61 -0.57 8.00
CA GLU A 143 3.62 0.10 7.16
C GLU A 143 5.05 -0.33 7.51
N ASN A 144 5.39 -0.35 8.81
CA ASN A 144 6.78 -0.46 9.26
C ASN A 144 7.25 -1.89 9.48
N THR A 145 6.31 -2.84 9.63
CA THR A 145 6.64 -4.24 9.90
C THR A 145 6.16 -5.12 8.75
N VAL A 146 4.86 -5.12 8.47
CA VAL A 146 4.30 -6.08 7.50
C VAL A 146 4.70 -5.77 6.07
N LEU A 147 4.54 -4.51 5.63
CA LEU A 147 4.93 -4.11 4.28
C LEU A 147 6.45 -4.06 4.08
N ALA A 148 7.21 -3.87 5.17
CA ALA A 148 8.67 -3.91 5.12
C ALA A 148 9.22 -5.32 4.79
N GLU A 149 8.52 -6.39 5.15
CA GLU A 149 8.94 -7.77 4.86
C GLU A 149 9.03 -8.08 3.35
N PHE A 150 8.33 -7.31 2.52
CA PHE A 150 8.39 -7.50 1.05
C PHE A 150 9.66 -6.94 0.40
N ASN A 151 10.46 -6.15 1.11
CA ASN A 151 11.68 -5.51 0.60
C ASN A 151 11.47 -4.75 -0.73
N ASP A 152 10.29 -4.21 -0.94
CA ASP A 152 9.88 -3.49 -2.15
C ASP A 152 9.58 -2.02 -1.80
N PRO A 153 10.51 -1.08 -2.06
CA PRO A 153 10.33 0.33 -1.66
C PRO A 153 9.16 1.00 -2.37
N ARG A 154 8.66 0.46 -3.50
CA ARG A 154 7.50 0.98 -4.22
C ARG A 154 6.22 0.95 -3.36
N VAL A 155 6.13 0.03 -2.38
CA VAL A 155 4.98 -0.04 -1.48
C VAL A 155 4.77 1.27 -0.71
N TYR A 156 5.84 1.96 -0.30
CA TYR A 156 5.74 3.16 0.51
C TYR A 156 5.18 4.37 -0.22
N ILE A 157 5.39 4.43 -1.54
CA ILE A 157 4.80 5.48 -2.41
C ILE A 157 3.41 5.10 -2.93
N ALA A 158 2.95 3.87 -2.65
CA ALA A 158 1.60 3.39 -2.96
C ALA A 158 0.60 3.58 -1.79
N LEU A 159 1.09 4.01 -0.61
CA LEU A 159 0.26 4.22 0.57
C LEU A 159 -0.39 5.61 0.55
N GLY A 160 -1.72 5.62 0.55
CA GLY A 160 -2.53 6.82 0.74
C GLY A 160 -2.69 7.11 2.23
N ARG A 161 -1.84 8.00 2.80
CA ARG A 161 -1.87 8.34 4.23
C ARG A 161 -2.96 9.35 4.60
N GLY A 162 -4.00 9.52 3.77
CA GLY A 162 -5.01 10.53 3.95
C GLY A 162 -4.49 11.96 3.80
N ALA A 163 -3.38 12.15 3.12
CA ALA A 163 -2.70 13.43 2.99
C ALA A 163 -2.31 13.73 1.54
N VAL A 164 -2.31 15.02 1.18
CA VAL A 164 -1.91 15.49 -0.17
C VAL A 164 -0.47 15.09 -0.52
N GLY A 165 0.43 15.08 0.47
CA GLY A 165 1.83 14.70 0.28
C GLY A 165 2.05 13.20 0.08
N SER A 166 1.05 12.34 0.31
CA SER A 166 1.12 10.89 0.07
C SER A 166 1.35 10.58 -1.41
N GLY A 167 1.81 9.38 -1.71
CA GLY A 167 1.68 8.86 -3.05
C GLY A 167 0.22 8.88 -3.51
N ARG A 168 -0.01 8.87 -4.81
CA ARG A 168 -1.36 8.95 -5.36
C ARG A 168 -2.17 7.71 -4.96
N LEU A 169 -3.24 7.91 -4.20
CA LEU A 169 -4.22 6.85 -3.96
C LEU A 169 -4.85 6.48 -5.32
N ARG A 170 -4.76 5.20 -5.68
CA ARG A 170 -5.34 4.70 -6.92
C ARG A 170 -6.86 4.70 -6.84
N SER A 171 -7.53 4.87 -7.99
CA SER A 171 -8.98 4.71 -8.14
C SER A 171 -9.39 3.24 -8.37
N GLU A 172 -8.45 2.31 -8.19
CA GLU A 172 -8.66 0.87 -8.28
C GLU A 172 -7.87 0.14 -7.20
N ALA A 173 -8.33 -1.05 -6.81
CA ALA A 173 -7.64 -1.89 -5.86
C ALA A 173 -6.39 -2.53 -6.47
N PHE A 174 -5.42 -2.88 -5.63
CA PHE A 174 -4.29 -3.72 -6.03
C PHE A 174 -4.76 -5.17 -6.22
N SER A 175 -4.29 -5.81 -7.27
CA SER A 175 -4.57 -7.20 -7.61
C SER A 175 -3.34 -8.05 -7.41
N GLY A 176 -3.47 -9.23 -6.81
CA GLY A 176 -2.34 -10.15 -6.64
C GLY A 176 -1.69 -10.57 -7.96
N LYS A 177 -2.47 -10.55 -9.05
CA LYS A 177 -1.98 -10.88 -10.41
C LYS A 177 -1.26 -9.72 -11.09
N ALA A 178 -1.52 -8.48 -10.67
CA ALA A 178 -1.04 -7.28 -11.34
C ALA A 178 -0.24 -6.33 -10.45
N VAL A 179 -0.03 -6.66 -9.16
CA VAL A 179 0.55 -5.74 -8.16
C VAL A 179 1.91 -5.18 -8.60
N ASP A 180 2.78 -5.96 -9.20
CA ASP A 180 4.08 -5.48 -9.66
C ASP A 180 3.93 -4.43 -10.77
N LYS A 181 3.10 -4.71 -11.78
CA LYS A 181 2.78 -3.73 -12.83
C LYS A 181 2.12 -2.48 -12.26
N GLN A 182 1.22 -2.63 -11.29
CA GLN A 182 0.55 -1.52 -10.63
C GLN A 182 1.54 -0.66 -9.82
N LEU A 183 2.51 -1.29 -9.15
CA LEU A 183 3.57 -0.58 -8.42
C LEU A 183 4.56 0.12 -9.37
N ASP A 184 4.86 -0.46 -10.53
CA ASP A 184 5.66 0.22 -11.56
C ASP A 184 4.94 1.46 -12.11
N GLN A 185 3.63 1.39 -12.30
CA GLN A 185 2.82 2.55 -12.69
C GLN A 185 2.84 3.64 -11.60
N VAL A 186 2.74 3.25 -10.31
CA VAL A 186 2.86 4.18 -9.18
C VAL A 186 4.24 4.84 -9.17
N LYS A 187 5.32 4.06 -9.35
CA LYS A 187 6.70 4.56 -9.44
C LYS A 187 6.84 5.57 -10.57
N ALA A 188 6.43 5.21 -11.78
CA ALA A 188 6.53 6.06 -12.95
C ALA A 188 5.79 7.39 -12.74
N GLN A 189 4.56 7.33 -12.22
CA GLN A 189 3.78 8.52 -11.95
C GLN A 189 4.39 9.39 -10.85
N PHE A 190 4.91 8.78 -9.78
CA PHE A 190 5.56 9.51 -8.69
C PHE A 190 6.78 10.27 -9.21
N ALA A 191 7.61 9.62 -10.03
CA ALA A 191 8.85 10.18 -10.56
C ALA A 191 8.66 11.42 -11.44
N VAL A 192 7.53 11.53 -12.15
CA VAL A 192 7.26 12.64 -13.09
C VAL A 192 6.28 13.70 -12.57
N THR A 193 5.76 13.52 -11.35
CA THR A 193 4.78 14.46 -10.81
C THR A 193 5.45 15.57 -10.00
N PRO A 194 5.28 16.87 -10.36
CA PRO A 194 5.96 17.99 -9.70
C PRO A 194 5.67 18.13 -8.19
N ARG A 195 4.60 17.54 -7.70
CA ARG A 195 4.28 17.50 -6.27
C ARG A 195 5.31 16.71 -5.47
N TRP A 196 5.89 15.67 -6.06
CA TRP A 196 6.82 14.76 -5.38
C TRP A 196 8.25 14.89 -5.85
N VAL A 197 8.44 15.30 -7.12
CA VAL A 197 9.75 15.42 -7.74
C VAL A 197 9.79 16.66 -8.59
N LYS A 198 10.80 17.52 -8.38
CA LYS A 198 11.12 18.64 -9.25
C LYS A 198 12.60 18.62 -9.56
N ILE A 199 12.92 18.65 -10.83
CA ILE A 199 14.30 18.79 -11.31
C ILE A 199 14.39 20.16 -11.97
N GLU A 200 15.20 21.02 -11.42
CA GLU A 200 15.32 22.44 -11.80
C GLU A 200 16.76 22.75 -12.22
N PRO A 201 17.16 22.46 -13.48
CA PRO A 201 18.53 22.66 -13.95
C PRO A 201 19.04 24.10 -13.80
N LEU A 202 18.16 25.10 -13.96
CA LEU A 202 18.53 26.52 -13.87
C LEU A 202 18.90 26.95 -12.44
N SER A 203 18.23 26.38 -11.43
CA SER A 203 18.55 26.65 -10.02
C SER A 203 19.56 25.66 -9.43
N GLY A 204 19.96 24.64 -10.19
CA GLY A 204 20.86 23.58 -9.71
C GLY A 204 20.23 22.68 -8.65
N ARG A 205 18.91 22.53 -8.63
CA ARG A 205 18.19 21.86 -7.53
C ARG A 205 17.39 20.65 -8.01
N VAL A 206 17.40 19.60 -7.17
CA VAL A 206 16.49 18.45 -7.23
C VAL A 206 15.71 18.43 -5.92
N SER A 207 14.42 18.74 -5.98
CA SER A 207 13.51 18.69 -4.82
C SER A 207 12.70 17.41 -4.87
N ILE A 208 12.59 16.70 -3.73
CA ILE A 208 11.96 15.39 -3.66
C ILE A 208 11.09 15.24 -2.41
N SER A 209 10.05 14.43 -2.51
CA SER A 209 9.22 14.04 -1.38
C SER A 209 10.03 13.36 -0.28
N PRO A 210 9.78 13.67 1.01
CA PRO A 210 10.48 13.06 2.13
C PRO A 210 10.13 11.57 2.31
N ILE A 211 9.12 11.03 1.63
CA ILE A 211 8.77 9.59 1.71
C ILE A 211 10.00 8.73 1.40
N LEU A 212 10.85 9.14 0.44
CA LEU A 212 12.03 8.37 0.07
C LEU A 212 13.07 8.34 1.21
N SER A 213 13.18 9.42 1.99
CA SER A 213 14.08 9.47 3.13
C SER A 213 13.58 8.68 4.35
N TRP A 214 12.26 8.59 4.54
CA TRP A 214 11.68 7.86 5.68
C TRP A 214 12.00 6.37 5.64
N ARG A 215 12.25 5.83 4.45
CA ARG A 215 12.59 4.41 4.21
C ARG A 215 13.90 4.28 3.44
N ALA A 216 14.85 5.14 3.78
CA ALA A 216 16.13 5.27 3.06
C ALA A 216 16.80 3.93 2.79
N GLN A 217 16.86 3.01 3.77
CA GLN A 217 17.53 1.72 3.60
C GLN A 217 16.89 0.85 2.50
N ALA A 218 15.56 0.84 2.40
CA ALA A 218 14.86 0.09 1.36
C ALA A 218 15.14 0.67 -0.04
N PHE A 219 15.13 2.02 -0.16
CA PHE A 219 15.46 2.68 -1.42
C PHE A 219 16.93 2.51 -1.79
N ILE A 220 17.86 2.58 -0.82
CA ILE A 220 19.29 2.36 -1.04
C ILE A 220 19.53 0.95 -1.57
N GLY A 221 18.95 -0.08 -0.92
CA GLY A 221 19.13 -1.45 -1.32
C GLY A 221 18.65 -1.76 -2.73
N GLU A 222 17.60 -1.08 -3.20
CA GLU A 222 16.99 -1.35 -4.49
C GLU A 222 17.57 -0.49 -5.63
N TYR A 223 17.92 0.80 -5.35
CA TYR A 223 18.17 1.76 -6.44
C TYR A 223 19.54 2.44 -6.41
N ALA A 224 20.38 2.25 -5.36
CA ALA A 224 21.63 3.00 -5.28
C ALA A 224 22.63 2.64 -6.40
N ASP A 225 22.59 1.39 -6.87
CA ASP A 225 23.46 0.90 -7.95
C ASP A 225 22.92 1.20 -9.35
N ASP A 226 21.64 1.58 -9.46
CA ASP A 226 21.00 1.99 -10.72
C ASP A 226 21.29 3.45 -11.08
N SER A 227 21.96 4.20 -10.20
CA SER A 227 22.33 5.59 -10.46
C SER A 227 23.40 5.72 -11.55
N PHE A 228 23.62 6.96 -12.02
CA PHE A 228 24.84 7.28 -12.76
C PHE A 228 26.07 7.16 -11.86
N ASP A 229 27.26 7.21 -12.46
CA ASP A 229 28.50 7.37 -11.69
C ASP A 229 28.50 8.77 -11.05
N LEU A 230 28.10 8.82 -9.79
CA LEU A 230 27.96 10.04 -9.00
C LEU A 230 28.92 9.99 -7.79
N PRO A 231 30.22 10.19 -7.99
CA PRO A 231 31.19 10.11 -6.91
C PRO A 231 30.88 11.14 -5.81
N LYS A 232 31.14 10.76 -4.57
CA LYS A 232 30.93 11.60 -3.37
C LYS A 232 29.46 11.87 -2.99
N ARG A 233 28.49 11.26 -3.68
CA ARG A 233 27.08 11.33 -3.27
C ARG A 233 26.79 10.30 -2.18
N GLU A 234 25.98 10.72 -1.21
CA GLU A 234 25.50 9.80 -0.19
C GLU A 234 24.67 8.64 -0.81
N PRO A 235 24.67 7.45 -0.20
CA PRO A 235 23.95 6.30 -0.73
C PRO A 235 22.46 6.59 -1.04
N ILE A 236 21.80 7.37 -0.16
CA ILE A 236 20.39 7.75 -0.39
C ILE A 236 20.22 8.70 -1.57
N GLU A 237 21.16 9.63 -1.80
CA GLU A 237 21.11 10.51 -2.97
C GLU A 237 21.26 9.71 -4.26
N ARG A 238 22.18 8.72 -4.28
CA ARG A 238 22.32 7.79 -5.41
C ARG A 238 21.03 7.00 -5.62
N ALA A 239 20.43 6.46 -4.54
CA ALA A 239 19.18 5.73 -4.63
C ALA A 239 18.03 6.57 -5.20
N VAL A 240 17.92 7.84 -4.79
CA VAL A 240 16.95 8.78 -5.36
C VAL A 240 17.17 8.93 -6.86
N ILE A 241 18.42 9.13 -7.30
CA ILE A 241 18.70 9.27 -8.73
C ILE A 241 18.46 7.96 -9.49
N GLY A 242 18.83 6.80 -8.94
CA GLY A 242 18.53 5.49 -9.54
C GLY A 242 17.03 5.25 -9.69
N PHE A 243 16.25 5.64 -8.67
CA PHE A 243 14.80 5.60 -8.73
C PHE A 243 14.22 6.48 -9.84
N LEU A 244 14.76 7.68 -10.06
CA LEU A 244 14.30 8.65 -11.06
C LEU A 244 14.80 8.35 -12.47
N ARG A 245 15.98 7.75 -12.60
CA ARG A 245 16.70 7.58 -13.88
C ARG A 245 15.86 7.07 -15.04
N PRO A 246 15.02 6.02 -14.89
CA PRO A 246 14.21 5.53 -16.00
C PRO A 246 13.16 6.52 -16.53
N HIS A 247 12.94 7.63 -15.80
CA HIS A 247 11.88 8.61 -16.06
C HIS A 247 12.42 10.01 -16.37
N LEU A 248 13.75 10.20 -16.38
CA LEU A 248 14.38 11.48 -16.67
C LEU A 248 14.22 11.85 -18.15
N LEU A 249 13.99 13.13 -18.40
CA LEU A 249 14.13 13.70 -19.74
C LEU A 249 15.62 13.84 -20.08
N ALA A 250 15.96 13.87 -21.35
CA ALA A 250 17.36 13.97 -21.79
C ALA A 250 18.11 15.19 -21.19
N ALA A 251 17.45 16.34 -21.10
CA ALA A 251 18.04 17.52 -20.47
C ALA A 251 18.24 17.40 -18.96
N GLU A 252 17.34 16.67 -18.27
CA GLU A 252 17.45 16.38 -16.84
C GLU A 252 18.58 15.38 -16.59
N GLU A 253 18.70 14.35 -17.43
CA GLU A 253 19.78 13.37 -17.37
C GLU A 253 21.16 14.05 -17.53
N GLU A 254 21.32 14.92 -18.52
CA GLU A 254 22.53 15.71 -18.73
C GLU A 254 22.83 16.64 -17.53
N PHE A 255 21.82 17.21 -16.90
CA PHE A 255 21.98 18.02 -15.69
C PHE A 255 22.46 17.16 -14.51
N ILE A 256 21.83 16.00 -14.28
CA ILE A 256 22.19 15.08 -13.18
C ILE A 256 23.62 14.56 -13.32
N LYS A 257 24.05 14.18 -14.55
CA LYS A 257 25.40 13.68 -14.84
C LYS A 257 26.51 14.70 -14.53
N LYS A 258 26.22 15.99 -14.55
CA LYS A 258 27.19 17.04 -14.14
C LYS A 258 27.53 16.94 -12.65
N ASN A 259 26.71 16.27 -11.86
CA ASN A 259 26.89 16.03 -10.42
C ASN A 259 27.09 17.31 -9.59
N THR A 260 26.51 18.43 -10.02
CA THR A 260 26.59 19.74 -9.36
C THR A 260 25.30 20.16 -8.68
N PHE A 261 24.25 19.34 -8.77
CA PHE A 261 22.95 19.64 -8.20
C PHE A 261 22.94 19.52 -6.66
N GLN A 262 22.03 20.26 -6.02
CA GLN A 262 21.68 20.11 -4.62
C GLN A 262 20.39 19.29 -4.53
N LEU A 263 20.42 18.16 -3.80
CA LEU A 263 19.23 17.39 -3.48
C LEU A 263 18.62 17.92 -2.18
N ALA A 264 17.31 18.17 -2.18
CA ALA A 264 16.58 18.66 -1.03
C ALA A 264 15.26 17.92 -0.87
N TYR A 265 14.90 17.60 0.39
CA TYR A 265 13.60 17.05 0.72
C TYR A 265 12.62 18.18 1.02
N GLU A 266 11.47 18.16 0.33
CA GLU A 266 10.40 19.12 0.58
C GLU A 266 9.61 18.75 1.84
N PRO A 267 9.01 19.69 2.56
CA PRO A 267 8.10 19.37 3.66
C PRO A 267 6.93 18.51 3.19
N PHE A 268 6.56 17.49 3.99
CA PHE A 268 5.41 16.66 3.66
C PHE A 268 4.10 17.44 3.86
N ASP A 269 3.25 17.42 2.84
CA ASP A 269 1.96 18.11 2.88
C ASP A 269 0.91 17.26 3.59
N TRP A 270 0.69 17.57 4.87
CA TRP A 270 -0.28 16.89 5.73
C TRP A 270 -1.73 17.37 5.58
N ARG A 271 -2.04 18.30 4.67
CA ARG A 271 -3.45 18.62 4.37
C ARG A 271 -4.17 17.37 3.93
N LEU A 272 -5.42 17.19 4.38
CA LEU A 272 -6.26 16.08 3.95
C LEU A 272 -6.36 16.05 2.41
N ASN A 273 -6.22 14.89 1.81
CA ASN A 273 -6.39 14.69 0.36
C ASN A 273 -7.88 14.69 -0.03
N ASP A 274 -8.62 15.68 0.45
CA ASP A 274 -10.04 15.87 0.21
C ASP A 274 -10.30 16.55 -1.15
N LEU A 275 -11.10 15.93 -2.00
CA LEU A 275 -11.46 16.46 -3.32
C LEU A 275 -12.19 17.81 -3.24
N THR A 276 -12.97 18.03 -2.18
CA THR A 276 -13.73 19.27 -1.97
C THR A 276 -12.92 20.32 -1.20
N GLY A 277 -11.70 19.98 -0.75
CA GLY A 277 -10.87 20.83 0.11
C GLY A 277 -11.49 21.06 1.49
N GLY A 278 -12.40 20.18 1.93
CA GLY A 278 -13.10 20.29 3.21
C GLY A 278 -14.12 21.44 3.24
N ARG A 279 -14.49 22.02 2.11
CA ARG A 279 -15.54 23.06 2.05
C ARG A 279 -16.90 22.42 2.31
N PRO A 280 -17.74 22.97 3.20
CA PRO A 280 -19.16 22.64 3.20
C PRO A 280 -19.75 23.13 1.87
N ASP A 281 -20.69 22.35 1.32
CA ASP A 281 -21.50 22.78 0.17
C ASP A 281 -22.39 23.91 0.56
#